data_67820444161863a6a3efd9d91312e1a3
#
_entry.id   67820444161863a6a3efd9d91312e1a3
#
_cell.length_a   1.000
_cell.length_b   1.000
_cell.length_c   1.000
_cell.angle_alpha   90.00
_cell.angle_beta   90.00
_cell.angle_gamma   90.00
#
_symmetry.space_group_name_H-M   'P 1'
#
loop_
_entity.id
_entity.type
_entity.pdbx_description
1 polymer ?
#
loop_
_entity_poly.entity_id
_entity_poly.type
_entity_poly.pdbx_seq_one_letter_code
_entity_poly.pdbx_strand_id
1 'polypeptide(L)'
;MKKNWKFATMALIAGVSLFATSCSSDEDPVNNPGDGGEDTYVLDSDITENVTLETGKTYTLNGGVHVKSGATLTIQPGVTIVAQHDETVDYILIEQGAKIDAQGTAAQPIVMTSEKKEAGAWGGLHICGYAHTNNGSGKSEIGNAPYGGNNDADNSGTLKYIRLEYTGYAFDEEHEANGVSFYGVGNGTTVEHLQAYQGSDDGFEFFGGSVNVKYMVVTSCSDDSFDWTEGWNGKAQFLVAYQEGESSLGYACDCLMECDNNGTNNAATPVAHPTIANATLIGNGGDAQGVRLRAGTQVELYNTIITGKGKPLTVET
;
A
#
# COMPACT_ATOMS: atom_id res chain seq x y z
N MET A 1 0.93 34.64 47.86
CA MET A 1 1.43 35.65 46.88
C MET A 1 1.03 35.18 45.48
N LYS A 2 0.02 35.82 44.87
CA LYS A 2 -0.46 35.51 43.51
C LYS A 2 0.28 36.43 42.54
N LYS A 3 0.96 35.86 41.54
CA LYS A 3 1.61 36.60 40.46
C LYS A 3 0.72 36.54 39.22
N ASN A 4 0.10 37.64 38.86
CA ASN A 4 -0.67 37.83 37.64
C ASN A 4 0.28 38.11 36.47
N TRP A 5 0.18 37.33 35.38
CA TRP A 5 0.85 37.63 34.12
C TRP A 5 -0.18 38.16 33.13
N LYS A 6 0.03 39.39 32.67
CA LYS A 6 -0.79 40.04 31.63
C LYS A 6 -0.18 39.72 30.27
N PHE A 7 -1.00 39.20 29.36
CA PHE A 7 -0.64 39.09 27.94
C PHE A 7 -0.91 40.41 27.24
N ALA A 8 0.08 40.94 26.55
CA ALA A 8 -0.05 42.09 25.66
C ALA A 8 -0.34 41.59 24.23
N THR A 9 -1.48 42.04 23.71
CA THR A 9 -1.88 41.78 22.31
C THR A 9 -1.23 42.83 21.43
N MET A 10 -0.45 42.39 20.44
CA MET A 10 0.15 43.25 19.44
C MET A 10 -0.58 42.98 18.10
N ALA A 11 -1.36 43.98 17.67
CA ALA A 11 -2.01 43.97 16.35
C ALA A 11 -1.01 44.47 15.30
N LEU A 12 -0.80 43.67 14.25
CA LEU A 12 -0.02 44.08 13.07
C LEU A 12 -0.97 44.27 11.90
N ILE A 13 -1.02 45.49 11.39
CA ILE A 13 -1.76 45.87 10.20
C ILE A 13 -0.89 45.53 8.98
N ALA A 14 -1.39 44.66 8.09
CA ALA A 14 -0.75 44.38 6.81
C ALA A 14 -1.40 45.19 5.70
N GLY A 15 -0.60 45.97 5.01
CA GLY A 15 -1.02 46.78 3.87
C GLY A 15 -1.21 45.95 2.58
N VAL A 16 -2.24 46.29 1.87
CA VAL A 16 -2.59 45.83 0.54
C VAL A 16 -1.71 46.50 -0.50
N SER A 17 -0.98 45.76 -1.31
CA SER A 17 -0.40 46.25 -2.57
C SER A 17 -0.98 45.48 -3.75
N LEU A 18 -1.82 46.16 -4.52
CA LEU A 18 -2.28 45.72 -5.83
C LEU A 18 -1.11 45.83 -6.83
N PHE A 19 -0.79 44.76 -7.52
CA PHE A 19 -0.11 44.81 -8.80
C PHE A 19 -0.99 44.15 -9.87
N ALA A 20 -1.41 44.97 -10.81
CA ALA A 20 -1.98 44.54 -12.07
C ALA A 20 -0.87 44.43 -13.10
N THR A 21 -0.75 43.31 -13.80
CA THR A 21 -0.11 43.20 -15.14
C THR A 21 -0.67 41.96 -15.82
N SER A 22 -1.39 42.18 -16.84
CA SER A 22 -1.08 42.04 -18.26
C SER A 22 -1.00 40.60 -18.79
N CYS A 23 -2.02 40.27 -19.59
CA CYS A 23 -2.15 39.08 -20.44
C CYS A 23 -0.95 38.86 -21.36
N SER A 24 -0.50 37.62 -21.50
CA SER A 24 -0.08 37.07 -22.78
C SER A 24 -0.55 35.61 -22.84
N SER A 25 -1.27 35.34 -23.90
CA SER A 25 -1.81 34.05 -24.29
C SER A 25 -0.70 33.15 -24.82
N ASP A 26 -0.58 31.93 -24.24
CA ASP A 26 -0.15 30.76 -24.98
C ASP A 26 -0.99 29.60 -24.44
N GLU A 27 -1.82 29.06 -25.33
CA GLU A 27 -2.74 27.96 -25.07
C GLU A 27 -1.99 26.62 -25.19
N ASP A 28 -1.81 25.91 -24.10
CA ASP A 28 -1.60 24.47 -24.13
C ASP A 28 -2.94 23.78 -23.83
N PRO A 29 -3.29 22.69 -24.54
CA PRO A 29 -4.57 22.03 -24.34
C PRO A 29 -4.55 21.16 -23.10
N VAL A 30 -4.86 21.73 -21.95
CA VAL A 30 -5.25 20.97 -20.76
C VAL A 30 -6.69 20.55 -20.98
N ASN A 31 -6.90 19.25 -21.13
CA ASN A 31 -8.21 18.65 -21.07
C ASN A 31 -8.78 18.88 -19.66
N ASN A 32 -9.63 19.89 -19.54
CA ASN A 32 -10.30 20.25 -18.31
C ASN A 32 -11.73 19.68 -18.39
N PRO A 33 -12.10 18.66 -17.58
CA PRO A 33 -13.51 18.25 -17.51
C PRO A 33 -14.30 19.31 -16.72
N GLY A 34 -15.33 19.79 -17.33
CA GLY A 34 -16.35 20.77 -17.04
C GLY A 34 -16.63 21.16 -15.59
N ASP A 35 -16.72 22.47 -15.42
CA ASP A 35 -17.21 23.25 -14.29
C ASP A 35 -18.63 22.87 -13.90
N GLY A 36 -18.81 22.44 -12.64
CA GLY A 36 -20.12 22.15 -12.03
C GLY A 36 -20.02 21.75 -10.56
N GLY A 37 -19.79 22.69 -9.64
CA GLY A 37 -20.15 22.65 -8.21
C GLY A 37 -19.55 21.53 -7.34
N GLU A 38 -18.49 21.83 -6.62
CA GLU A 38 -17.52 21.02 -5.90
C GLU A 38 -16.57 20.33 -6.90
N ASP A 39 -15.31 20.77 -6.93
CA ASP A 39 -14.27 20.22 -7.81
C ASP A 39 -14.07 18.73 -7.53
N THR A 40 -14.83 17.87 -8.20
CA THR A 40 -14.69 16.40 -8.09
C THR A 40 -13.61 15.98 -9.08
N TYR A 41 -12.43 15.66 -8.55
CA TYR A 41 -11.33 15.11 -9.33
C TYR A 41 -11.52 13.61 -9.46
N VAL A 42 -11.65 13.09 -10.69
CA VAL A 42 -11.88 11.66 -10.96
C VAL A 42 -10.65 11.03 -11.58
N LEU A 43 -10.25 9.88 -11.05
CA LEU A 43 -9.26 8.97 -11.62
C LEU A 43 -10.04 7.80 -12.22
N ASP A 44 -10.21 7.77 -13.54
CA ASP A 44 -11.05 6.80 -14.27
C ASP A 44 -10.40 6.27 -15.55
N SER A 45 -9.12 6.56 -15.77
CA SER A 45 -8.42 6.18 -17.00
C SER A 45 -6.95 5.92 -16.74
N ASP A 46 -6.33 5.15 -17.67
CA ASP A 46 -4.90 4.85 -17.63
C ASP A 46 -4.06 6.13 -17.65
N ILE A 47 -3.05 6.17 -16.79
CA ILE A 47 -2.08 7.26 -16.68
C ILE A 47 -0.89 6.94 -17.59
N THR A 48 -0.84 7.60 -18.75
CA THR A 48 0.20 7.39 -19.77
C THR A 48 1.28 8.46 -19.77
N GLU A 49 1.08 9.54 -19.00
CA GLU A 49 2.00 10.66 -18.79
C GLU A 49 2.11 10.96 -17.28
N ASN A 50 3.02 11.85 -16.90
CA ASN A 50 3.16 12.21 -15.48
C ASN A 50 1.92 12.96 -14.98
N VAL A 51 1.34 12.48 -13.90
CA VAL A 51 0.18 13.08 -13.23
C VAL A 51 0.52 13.41 -11.79
N THR A 52 0.04 14.55 -11.29
CA THR A 52 0.20 14.97 -9.90
C THR A 52 -1.16 15.17 -9.25
N LEU A 53 -1.38 14.44 -8.15
CA LEU A 53 -2.50 14.67 -7.24
C LEU A 53 -2.08 15.68 -6.17
N GLU A 54 -2.83 16.78 -6.08
CA GLU A 54 -2.41 17.97 -5.33
C GLU A 54 -2.84 17.92 -3.86
N THR A 55 -1.99 18.45 -2.98
CA THR A 55 -2.19 18.56 -1.53
C THR A 55 -3.59 19.02 -1.13
N GLY A 56 -4.18 18.28 -0.20
CA GLY A 56 -5.47 18.61 0.43
C GLY A 56 -6.69 18.40 -0.46
N LYS A 57 -6.52 17.82 -1.65
CA LYS A 57 -7.63 17.46 -2.53
C LYS A 57 -8.09 16.03 -2.29
N THR A 58 -9.35 15.79 -2.61
CA THR A 58 -9.96 14.46 -2.65
C THR A 58 -10.18 14.05 -4.10
N TYR A 59 -9.74 12.86 -4.44
CA TYR A 59 -9.89 12.25 -5.76
C TYR A 59 -10.80 11.05 -5.65
N THR A 60 -11.75 10.92 -6.56
CA THR A 60 -12.58 9.74 -6.70
C THR A 60 -11.89 8.76 -7.64
N LEU A 61 -11.70 7.52 -7.20
CA LEU A 61 -11.22 6.43 -8.03
C LEU A 61 -12.42 5.68 -8.61
N ASN A 62 -12.45 5.51 -9.93
CA ASN A 62 -13.53 4.81 -10.63
C ASN A 62 -12.93 3.84 -11.67
N GLY A 63 -12.97 2.56 -11.33
CA GLY A 63 -12.38 1.49 -12.10
C GLY A 63 -10.88 1.26 -11.85
N GLY A 64 -10.29 0.35 -12.61
CA GLY A 64 -8.86 0.04 -12.53
C GLY A 64 -8.03 1.09 -13.25
N VAL A 65 -7.20 1.81 -12.52
CA VAL A 65 -6.29 2.82 -13.07
C VAL A 65 -4.88 2.27 -13.16
N HIS A 66 -4.37 2.12 -14.37
CA HIS A 66 -3.02 1.65 -14.63
C HIS A 66 -2.07 2.83 -14.90
N VAL A 67 -0.98 2.92 -14.16
CA VAL A 67 0.12 3.82 -14.48
C VAL A 67 1.06 3.09 -15.44
N LYS A 68 1.12 3.58 -16.68
CA LYS A 68 1.83 2.91 -17.78
C LYS A 68 3.33 3.20 -17.75
N SER A 69 4.09 2.29 -18.33
CA SER A 69 5.56 2.41 -18.45
C SER A 69 5.98 3.79 -18.96
N GLY A 70 6.91 4.41 -18.25
CA GLY A 70 7.42 5.76 -18.52
C GLY A 70 6.65 6.89 -17.82
N ALA A 71 5.44 6.65 -17.32
CA ALA A 71 4.67 7.61 -16.53
C ALA A 71 5.00 7.54 -15.03
N THR A 72 4.75 8.64 -14.32
CA THR A 72 4.84 8.74 -12.87
C THR A 72 3.54 9.29 -12.30
N LEU A 73 2.93 8.56 -11.36
CA LEU A 73 1.86 9.07 -10.52
C LEU A 73 2.47 9.71 -9.27
N THR A 74 2.40 11.03 -9.18
CA THR A 74 2.82 11.77 -7.98
C THR A 74 1.61 12.07 -7.10
N ILE A 75 1.69 11.70 -5.81
CA ILE A 75 0.64 11.95 -4.82
C ILE A 75 1.22 12.80 -3.70
N GLN A 76 0.74 14.03 -3.58
CA GLN A 76 1.24 14.97 -2.60
C GLN A 76 0.68 14.71 -1.18
N PRO A 77 1.34 15.24 -0.11
CA PRO A 77 0.87 15.09 1.26
C PRO A 77 -0.58 15.54 1.47
N GLY A 78 -1.35 14.77 2.23
CA GLY A 78 -2.74 15.10 2.59
C GLY A 78 -3.77 14.86 1.49
N VAL A 79 -3.38 14.23 0.38
CA VAL A 79 -4.32 13.76 -0.64
C VAL A 79 -5.16 12.62 -0.07
N THR A 80 -6.45 12.62 -0.40
CA THR A 80 -7.36 11.50 -0.16
C THR A 80 -7.81 10.93 -1.50
N ILE A 81 -7.72 9.60 -1.68
CA ILE A 81 -8.29 8.87 -2.82
C ILE A 81 -9.42 8.02 -2.29
N VAL A 82 -10.60 8.16 -2.87
CA VAL A 82 -11.81 7.45 -2.44
C VAL A 82 -12.31 6.58 -3.60
N ALA A 83 -12.23 5.28 -3.46
CA ALA A 83 -12.80 4.32 -4.39
C ALA A 83 -14.33 4.40 -4.32
N GLN A 84 -14.98 4.41 -5.48
CA GLN A 84 -16.42 4.41 -5.59
C GLN A 84 -17.00 3.05 -5.17
N HIS A 85 -18.24 3.01 -4.82
CA HIS A 85 -18.95 1.77 -4.55
C HIS A 85 -20.02 1.58 -5.63
N ASP A 86 -19.61 1.11 -6.77
CA ASP A 86 -20.49 0.78 -7.90
C ASP A 86 -20.27 -0.68 -8.39
N GLU A 87 -20.57 -0.97 -9.65
CA GLU A 87 -20.39 -2.30 -10.25
C GLU A 87 -18.99 -2.52 -10.83
N THR A 88 -18.10 -1.51 -10.76
CA THR A 88 -16.71 -1.60 -11.22
C THR A 88 -15.77 -1.90 -10.05
N VAL A 89 -14.64 -2.52 -10.35
CA VAL A 89 -13.62 -2.78 -9.33
C VAL A 89 -12.56 -1.69 -9.42
N ASP A 90 -12.46 -0.94 -8.35
CA ASP A 90 -11.52 0.16 -8.22
C ASP A 90 -10.17 -0.35 -7.72
N TYR A 91 -9.09 -0.05 -8.39
CA TYR A 91 -7.72 -0.33 -7.96
C TYR A 91 -6.72 0.60 -8.64
N ILE A 92 -5.51 0.71 -8.08
CA ILE A 92 -4.39 1.40 -8.71
C ILE A 92 -3.29 0.40 -8.98
N LEU A 93 -2.80 0.32 -10.22
CA LEU A 93 -1.74 -0.58 -10.63
C LEU A 93 -0.59 0.18 -11.29
N ILE A 94 0.60 0.05 -10.71
CA ILE A 94 1.84 0.61 -11.24
C ILE A 94 2.50 -0.48 -12.09
N GLU A 95 2.46 -0.35 -13.41
CA GLU A 95 3.05 -1.33 -14.33
C GLU A 95 4.58 -1.28 -14.34
N GLN A 96 5.22 -2.34 -14.83
CA GLN A 96 6.68 -2.34 -15.01
C GLN A 96 7.16 -1.12 -15.81
N GLY A 97 8.16 -0.41 -15.26
CA GLY A 97 8.71 0.79 -15.88
C GLY A 97 7.91 2.08 -15.61
N ALA A 98 6.76 1.98 -14.97
CA ALA A 98 6.08 3.12 -14.37
C ALA A 98 6.62 3.43 -12.97
N LYS A 99 6.20 4.56 -12.39
CA LYS A 99 6.57 4.94 -11.02
C LYS A 99 5.40 5.50 -10.24
N ILE A 100 5.48 5.31 -8.93
CA ILE A 100 4.65 6.03 -7.96
C ILE A 100 5.55 6.88 -7.05
N ASP A 101 5.26 8.16 -6.92
CA ASP A 101 5.90 9.07 -5.97
C ASP A 101 4.84 9.60 -4.99
N ALA A 102 4.52 8.78 -3.99
CA ALA A 102 3.49 9.03 -3.00
C ALA A 102 4.13 9.32 -1.64
N GLN A 103 4.35 10.59 -1.35
CA GLN A 103 5.07 11.01 -0.16
C GLN A 103 4.19 11.88 0.74
N GLY A 104 3.40 11.24 1.60
CA GLY A 104 2.74 11.88 2.71
C GLY A 104 3.72 12.31 3.81
N THR A 105 3.19 12.84 4.89
CA THR A 105 3.94 13.16 6.12
C THR A 105 3.15 12.69 7.34
N ALA A 106 3.77 12.62 8.51
CA ALA A 106 3.08 12.27 9.75
C ALA A 106 1.90 13.23 10.07
N ALA A 107 2.00 14.51 9.66
CA ALA A 107 0.94 15.49 9.86
C ALA A 107 -0.11 15.52 8.74
N GLN A 108 0.25 15.05 7.56
CA GLN A 108 -0.57 15.02 6.36
C GLN A 108 -0.34 13.68 5.61
N PRO A 109 -0.82 12.55 6.16
CA PRO A 109 -0.72 11.27 5.47
C PRO A 109 -1.56 11.30 4.19
N ILE A 110 -1.18 10.46 3.22
CA ILE A 110 -2.03 10.12 2.10
C ILE A 110 -3.01 9.06 2.59
N VAL A 111 -4.30 9.21 2.26
CA VAL A 111 -5.34 8.23 2.59
C VAL A 111 -5.94 7.67 1.31
N MET A 112 -5.90 6.35 1.17
CA MET A 112 -6.58 5.62 0.11
C MET A 112 -7.66 4.76 0.76
N THR A 113 -8.92 5.00 0.41
CA THR A 113 -10.07 4.41 1.11
C THR A 113 -11.22 4.20 0.14
N SER A 114 -12.37 3.72 0.60
CA SER A 114 -13.58 3.59 -0.21
C SER A 114 -14.73 4.39 0.39
N GLU A 115 -15.74 4.71 -0.42
CA GLU A 115 -17.02 5.23 0.05
C GLU A 115 -17.68 4.28 1.04
N LYS A 116 -17.64 2.98 0.71
CA LYS A 116 -18.09 1.92 1.60
C LYS A 116 -16.98 1.55 2.59
N LYS A 117 -17.18 1.84 3.86
CA LYS A 117 -16.23 1.56 4.94
C LYS A 117 -16.34 0.11 5.43
N GLU A 118 -16.17 -0.85 4.53
CA GLU A 118 -16.23 -2.28 4.80
C GLU A 118 -15.06 -2.99 4.13
N ALA A 119 -14.52 -4.03 4.76
CA ALA A 119 -13.47 -4.86 4.20
C ALA A 119 -13.88 -5.41 2.82
N GLY A 120 -12.98 -5.40 1.85
CA GLY A 120 -13.24 -5.84 0.48
C GLY A 120 -13.91 -4.80 -0.42
N ALA A 121 -14.02 -3.55 0.03
CA ALA A 121 -14.75 -2.54 -0.75
C ALA A 121 -14.04 -2.08 -2.02
N TRP A 122 -12.72 -2.30 -2.14
CA TRP A 122 -11.92 -1.93 -3.33
C TRP A 122 -10.63 -2.75 -3.43
N GLY A 123 -9.98 -2.68 -4.58
CA GLY A 123 -8.87 -3.54 -4.97
C GLY A 123 -7.47 -3.06 -4.60
N GLY A 124 -7.29 -2.06 -3.77
CA GLY A 124 -5.96 -1.72 -3.23
C GLY A 124 -4.95 -1.14 -4.23
N LEU A 125 -3.66 -1.27 -3.89
CA LEU A 125 -2.52 -0.75 -4.66
C LEU A 125 -1.58 -1.90 -5.08
N HIS A 126 -1.31 -2.01 -6.38
CA HIS A 126 -0.46 -3.05 -6.97
C HIS A 126 0.75 -2.44 -7.63
N ILE A 127 1.94 -3.02 -7.42
CA ILE A 127 3.20 -2.51 -7.97
C ILE A 127 3.98 -3.64 -8.64
N CYS A 128 4.20 -3.53 -9.96
CA CYS A 128 4.94 -4.51 -10.76
C CYS A 128 6.35 -4.01 -11.05
N GLY A 129 7.38 -4.73 -10.59
CA GLY A 129 8.78 -4.41 -10.78
C GLY A 129 9.53 -5.40 -11.66
N TYR A 130 10.81 -5.12 -11.91
CA TYR A 130 11.74 -5.93 -12.72
C TYR A 130 12.69 -6.79 -11.88
N ALA A 131 12.49 -6.90 -10.56
CA ALA A 131 13.31 -7.77 -9.72
C ALA A 131 12.93 -9.24 -9.92
N HIS A 132 13.67 -10.14 -9.31
CA HIS A 132 13.47 -11.58 -9.48
C HIS A 132 12.12 -12.06 -8.95
N THR A 133 11.64 -13.15 -9.53
CA THR A 133 10.68 -14.08 -8.93
C THR A 133 11.17 -15.49 -9.21
N ASN A 134 10.99 -16.43 -8.29
CA ASN A 134 11.41 -17.82 -8.51
C ASN A 134 10.48 -18.60 -9.44
N ASN A 135 9.43 -17.96 -9.93
CA ASN A 135 8.63 -18.39 -11.08
C ASN A 135 9.20 -17.90 -12.42
N GLY A 136 10.28 -17.10 -12.41
CA GLY A 136 10.89 -16.48 -13.58
C GLY A 136 10.17 -15.22 -14.05
N SER A 137 8.86 -15.27 -14.22
CA SER A 137 7.98 -14.12 -14.50
C SER A 137 6.54 -14.48 -14.14
N GLY A 138 5.75 -13.49 -13.82
CA GLY A 138 4.34 -13.66 -13.48
C GLY A 138 3.46 -12.57 -14.08
N LYS A 139 2.20 -12.63 -13.73
CA LYS A 139 1.22 -11.58 -13.95
C LYS A 139 0.52 -11.28 -12.64
N SER A 140 0.30 -9.99 -12.38
CA SER A 140 -0.43 -9.56 -11.20
C SER A 140 -1.83 -10.19 -11.18
N GLU A 141 -2.30 -10.56 -10.01
CA GLU A 141 -3.63 -11.13 -9.78
C GLU A 141 -4.71 -10.19 -10.28
N ILE A 142 -4.49 -8.90 -10.02
CA ILE A 142 -5.37 -7.84 -10.46
C ILE A 142 -4.74 -7.09 -11.64
N GLY A 143 -5.53 -6.81 -12.69
CA GLY A 143 -5.08 -6.07 -13.87
C GLY A 143 -4.19 -6.86 -14.82
N ASN A 144 -3.80 -8.10 -14.49
CA ASN A 144 -3.05 -9.04 -15.35
C ASN A 144 -1.77 -8.43 -15.96
N ALA A 145 -1.09 -7.55 -15.22
CA ALA A 145 0.13 -6.88 -15.65
C ALA A 145 1.37 -7.76 -15.45
N PRO A 146 2.33 -7.77 -16.37
CA PRO A 146 3.54 -8.56 -16.21
C PRO A 146 4.42 -8.05 -15.07
N TYR A 147 5.13 -8.95 -14.38
CA TYR A 147 6.14 -8.63 -13.40
C TYR A 147 7.30 -9.63 -13.42
N GLY A 148 8.34 -9.30 -12.68
CA GLY A 148 9.52 -10.14 -12.56
C GLY A 148 10.58 -9.83 -13.62
N GLY A 149 11.77 -10.32 -13.38
CA GLY A 149 12.95 -10.07 -14.19
C GLY A 149 14.22 -10.48 -13.47
N ASN A 150 15.28 -9.72 -13.64
CA ASN A 150 16.59 -9.98 -13.02
C ASN A 150 17.29 -8.71 -12.50
N ASN A 151 16.52 -7.64 -12.28
CA ASN A 151 17.04 -6.39 -11.78
C ASN A 151 16.60 -6.15 -10.32
N ASP A 152 17.28 -6.75 -9.37
CA ASP A 152 16.98 -6.59 -7.95
C ASP A 152 17.18 -5.15 -7.44
N ALA A 153 17.87 -4.30 -8.18
CA ALA A 153 17.99 -2.88 -7.90
C ALA A 153 16.91 -2.02 -8.57
N ASP A 154 15.87 -2.65 -9.12
CA ASP A 154 14.75 -1.94 -9.74
C ASP A 154 14.12 -0.94 -8.77
N ASN A 155 13.60 0.15 -9.33
CA ASN A 155 13.01 1.25 -8.58
C ASN A 155 11.66 1.62 -9.17
N SER A 156 10.60 1.21 -8.50
CA SER A 156 9.20 1.56 -8.83
C SER A 156 8.72 2.88 -8.18
N GLY A 157 9.60 3.55 -7.40
CA GLY A 157 9.30 4.87 -6.83
C GLY A 157 9.45 4.97 -5.31
N THR A 158 8.63 5.81 -4.70
CA THR A 158 8.67 6.12 -3.26
C THR A 158 7.26 6.12 -2.68
N LEU A 159 7.07 5.34 -1.59
CA LEU A 159 5.82 5.28 -0.83
C LEU A 159 6.11 5.63 0.63
N LYS A 160 5.53 6.72 1.13
CA LYS A 160 5.72 7.18 2.52
C LYS A 160 4.45 7.75 3.12
N TYR A 161 4.16 7.38 4.37
CA TYR A 161 3.02 7.87 5.13
C TYR A 161 1.70 7.71 4.37
N ILE A 162 1.40 6.47 3.98
CA ILE A 162 0.17 6.10 3.27
C ILE A 162 -0.66 5.20 4.17
N ARG A 163 -1.95 5.46 4.22
CA ARG A 163 -2.94 4.63 4.87
C ARG A 163 -3.90 4.08 3.81
N LEU A 164 -3.98 2.76 3.71
CA LEU A 164 -4.93 2.04 2.86
C LEU A 164 -6.02 1.44 3.76
N GLU A 165 -7.28 1.67 3.44
CA GLU A 165 -8.39 1.23 4.25
C GLU A 165 -9.40 0.46 3.41
N TYR A 166 -9.93 -0.66 3.95
CA TYR A 166 -11.05 -1.42 3.38
C TYR A 166 -10.77 -2.05 2.02
N THR A 167 -9.52 -2.43 1.78
CA THR A 167 -9.06 -3.16 0.59
C THR A 167 -9.51 -4.62 0.61
N GLY A 168 -9.13 -5.41 -0.38
CA GLY A 168 -9.33 -6.86 -0.35
C GLY A 168 -10.45 -7.34 -1.26
N TYR A 169 -10.79 -6.60 -2.34
CA TYR A 169 -11.83 -7.05 -3.27
C TYR A 169 -11.46 -8.39 -3.90
N ALA A 170 -12.33 -9.38 -3.74
CA ALA A 170 -12.19 -10.69 -4.37
C ALA A 170 -12.84 -10.68 -5.76
N PHE A 171 -12.04 -10.95 -6.81
CA PHE A 171 -12.53 -11.11 -8.18
C PHE A 171 -13.11 -12.50 -8.39
N ASP A 172 -12.46 -13.50 -7.82
CA ASP A 172 -12.88 -14.90 -7.76
C ASP A 172 -12.17 -15.59 -6.57
N GLU A 173 -12.25 -16.93 -6.45
CA GLU A 173 -11.65 -17.69 -5.35
C GLU A 173 -10.10 -17.78 -5.40
N GLU A 174 -9.47 -17.36 -6.52
CA GLU A 174 -8.03 -17.47 -6.74
C GLU A 174 -7.35 -16.08 -6.96
N HIS A 175 -8.14 -15.01 -7.12
CA HIS A 175 -7.64 -13.66 -7.40
C HIS A 175 -8.29 -12.65 -6.46
N GLU A 176 -7.57 -12.31 -5.43
CA GLU A 176 -7.96 -11.35 -4.41
C GLU A 176 -7.00 -10.16 -4.38
N ALA A 177 -7.46 -9.05 -3.86
CA ALA A 177 -6.69 -7.82 -3.85
C ALA A 177 -6.25 -7.46 -2.45
N ASN A 178 -4.96 -7.37 -2.24
CA ASN A 178 -4.35 -6.99 -0.97
C ASN A 178 -4.48 -5.49 -0.65
N GLY A 179 -4.03 -5.09 0.51
CA GLY A 179 -3.76 -3.68 0.81
C GLY A 179 -2.73 -3.12 -0.18
N VAL A 180 -1.52 -3.70 -0.18
CA VAL A 180 -0.51 -3.47 -1.23
C VAL A 180 0.12 -4.78 -1.64
N SER A 181 0.09 -5.08 -2.94
CA SER A 181 0.83 -6.20 -3.53
C SER A 181 2.12 -5.70 -4.20
N PHE A 182 3.25 -6.29 -3.81
CA PHE A 182 4.58 -5.99 -4.36
C PHE A 182 5.04 -7.14 -5.27
N TYR A 183 4.77 -7.04 -6.55
CA TYR A 183 5.11 -8.05 -7.56
C TYR A 183 6.50 -7.82 -8.13
N GLY A 184 7.51 -8.60 -7.75
CA GLY A 184 8.88 -8.49 -8.25
C GLY A 184 9.50 -7.09 -8.05
N VAL A 185 9.16 -6.42 -6.96
CA VAL A 185 9.64 -5.05 -6.69
C VAL A 185 11.06 -5.08 -6.16
N GLY A 186 11.92 -4.22 -6.70
CA GLY A 186 13.35 -4.17 -6.37
C GLY A 186 13.69 -3.26 -5.19
N ASN A 187 14.90 -3.45 -4.65
CA ASN A 187 15.38 -2.73 -3.46
C ASN A 187 15.76 -1.25 -3.70
N GLY A 188 15.68 -0.79 -4.95
CA GLY A 188 15.76 0.64 -5.28
C GLY A 188 14.48 1.40 -4.94
N THR A 189 13.36 0.69 -4.73
CA THR A 189 12.08 1.27 -4.31
C THR A 189 12.09 1.60 -2.82
N THR A 190 11.60 2.77 -2.44
CA THR A 190 11.49 3.19 -1.04
C THR A 190 10.09 2.96 -0.51
N VAL A 191 9.95 2.19 0.60
CA VAL A 191 8.67 1.90 1.24
C VAL A 191 8.78 2.09 2.75
N GLU A 192 8.13 3.13 3.27
CA GLU A 192 8.21 3.48 4.70
C GLU A 192 6.88 4.07 5.22
N HIS A 193 6.49 3.72 6.45
CA HIS A 193 5.32 4.28 7.14
C HIS A 193 4.00 4.03 6.37
N LEU A 194 3.72 2.79 6.06
CA LEU A 194 2.45 2.38 5.46
C LEU A 194 1.57 1.69 6.49
N GLN A 195 0.27 1.90 6.37
CA GLN A 195 -0.75 1.19 7.15
C GLN A 195 -1.77 0.55 6.22
N ALA A 196 -2.09 -0.73 6.42
CA ALA A 196 -3.28 -1.40 5.92
C ALA A 196 -4.28 -1.57 7.08
N TYR A 197 -5.55 -1.24 6.83
CA TYR A 197 -6.58 -1.20 7.85
C TYR A 197 -7.88 -1.84 7.36
N GLN A 198 -8.29 -2.92 8.01
CA GLN A 198 -9.55 -3.63 7.78
C GLN A 198 -9.78 -4.03 6.31
N GLY A 199 -8.80 -4.68 5.69
CA GLY A 199 -8.94 -5.36 4.40
C GLY A 199 -9.66 -6.71 4.55
N SER A 200 -10.21 -7.24 3.47
CA SER A 200 -10.75 -8.62 3.42
C SER A 200 -9.76 -9.64 2.90
N ASP A 201 -8.58 -9.21 2.54
CA ASP A 201 -7.45 -10.02 2.13
C ASP A 201 -6.20 -9.50 2.87
N ASP A 202 -4.98 -9.78 2.40
CA ASP A 202 -3.76 -9.43 3.10
C ASP A 202 -3.57 -7.94 3.31
N GLY A 203 -2.84 -7.60 4.36
CA GLY A 203 -2.37 -6.23 4.54
C GLY A 203 -1.31 -5.85 3.53
N PHE A 204 -0.24 -6.63 3.45
CA PHE A 204 0.87 -6.46 2.50
C PHE A 204 1.37 -7.82 2.04
N GLU A 205 1.41 -8.03 0.72
CA GLU A 205 1.93 -9.25 0.14
C GLU A 205 3.11 -9.00 -0.83
N PHE A 206 4.10 -9.90 -0.78
CA PHE A 206 5.35 -9.81 -1.54
C PHE A 206 5.52 -11.04 -2.45
N PHE A 207 5.34 -10.85 -3.73
CA PHE A 207 5.56 -11.86 -4.79
C PHE A 207 6.98 -11.73 -5.35
N GLY A 208 7.93 -12.41 -4.74
CA GLY A 208 9.34 -12.28 -5.13
C GLY A 208 9.93 -10.90 -4.86
N GLY A 209 11.01 -10.58 -5.56
CA GLY A 209 11.68 -9.30 -5.44
C GLY A 209 12.56 -9.15 -4.21
N SER A 210 13.05 -7.93 -4.04
CA SER A 210 14.04 -7.59 -3.01
C SER A 210 13.71 -6.27 -2.28
N VAL A 211 12.47 -5.78 -2.41
CA VAL A 211 12.05 -4.52 -1.79
C VAL A 211 12.25 -4.55 -0.28
N ASN A 212 12.79 -3.45 0.26
CA ASN A 212 12.96 -3.28 1.69
C ASN A 212 11.86 -2.36 2.23
N VAL A 213 11.30 -2.73 3.39
CA VAL A 213 10.19 -1.99 4.00
C VAL A 213 10.47 -1.62 5.46
N LYS A 214 9.94 -0.48 5.93
CA LYS A 214 10.05 -0.04 7.33
C LYS A 214 8.78 0.61 7.83
N TYR A 215 8.53 0.46 9.13
CA TYR A 215 7.42 1.13 9.82
C TYR A 215 6.07 0.77 9.18
N MET A 216 5.82 -0.52 9.03
CA MET A 216 4.59 -1.04 8.47
C MET A 216 3.62 -1.41 9.59
N VAL A 217 2.36 -1.05 9.43
CA VAL A 217 1.30 -1.37 10.37
C VAL A 217 0.16 -2.05 9.65
N VAL A 218 -0.27 -3.21 10.13
CA VAL A 218 -1.50 -3.87 9.67
C VAL A 218 -2.47 -3.97 10.83
N THR A 219 -3.69 -3.57 10.59
CA THR A 219 -4.76 -3.63 11.59
C THR A 219 -5.95 -4.36 11.03
N SER A 220 -6.19 -5.57 11.54
CA SER A 220 -7.43 -6.33 11.31
C SER A 220 -7.78 -6.57 9.84
N CYS A 221 -6.81 -6.94 9.00
CA CYS A 221 -7.08 -7.55 7.70
C CYS A 221 -7.59 -8.98 7.93
N SER A 222 -8.53 -9.48 7.10
CA SER A 222 -9.21 -10.75 7.42
C SER A 222 -8.42 -11.98 6.99
N ASP A 223 -7.57 -11.87 5.99
CA ASP A 223 -6.56 -12.89 5.72
C ASP A 223 -5.29 -12.53 6.49
N ASP A 224 -4.14 -12.52 5.88
CA ASP A 224 -2.90 -12.37 6.60
C ASP A 224 -2.50 -10.89 6.80
N SER A 225 -1.75 -10.63 7.86
CA SER A 225 -1.26 -9.25 8.03
C SER A 225 -0.08 -8.97 7.10
N PHE A 226 0.84 -9.91 6.98
CA PHE A 226 1.96 -9.87 6.05
C PHE A 226 2.10 -11.24 5.40
N ASP A 227 2.15 -11.29 4.07
CA ASP A 227 2.44 -12.49 3.32
C ASP A 227 3.66 -12.30 2.41
N TRP A 228 4.35 -13.40 2.13
CA TRP A 228 5.35 -13.45 1.09
C TRP A 228 5.46 -14.82 0.42
N THR A 229 5.73 -14.77 -0.87
CA THR A 229 5.92 -15.93 -1.71
C THR A 229 6.98 -15.66 -2.79
N GLU A 230 7.18 -16.59 -3.70
CA GLU A 230 7.95 -16.46 -4.94
C GLU A 230 9.41 -15.99 -4.77
N GLY A 231 10.00 -16.26 -3.62
CA GLY A 231 11.43 -15.97 -3.40
C GLY A 231 11.74 -14.58 -2.91
N TRP A 232 10.78 -13.85 -2.30
CA TRP A 232 11.08 -12.55 -1.70
C TRP A 232 12.24 -12.64 -0.71
N ASN A 233 13.25 -11.75 -0.87
CA ASN A 233 14.46 -11.74 -0.04
C ASN A 233 14.82 -10.33 0.48
N GLY A 234 13.84 -9.46 0.60
CA GLY A 234 13.99 -8.12 1.14
C GLY A 234 14.24 -8.09 2.64
N LYS A 235 14.28 -6.89 3.18
CA LYS A 235 14.42 -6.63 4.62
C LYS A 235 13.25 -5.84 5.13
N ALA A 236 12.68 -6.25 6.26
CA ALA A 236 11.59 -5.56 6.91
C ALA A 236 11.95 -5.18 8.35
N GLN A 237 11.64 -3.94 8.76
CA GLN A 237 11.96 -3.47 10.09
C GLN A 237 10.84 -2.60 10.67
N PHE A 238 10.58 -2.75 11.97
CA PHE A 238 9.51 -2.04 12.70
C PHE A 238 8.13 -2.37 12.13
N LEU A 239 7.76 -3.66 12.22
CA LEU A 239 6.46 -4.15 11.80
C LEU A 239 5.52 -4.25 12.99
N VAL A 240 4.27 -3.88 12.79
CA VAL A 240 3.19 -4.11 13.75
C VAL A 240 2.02 -4.76 13.03
N ALA A 241 1.59 -5.93 13.50
CA ALA A 241 0.29 -6.52 13.19
C ALA A 241 -0.57 -6.53 14.45
N TYR A 242 -1.79 -6.07 14.33
CA TYR A 242 -2.77 -6.08 15.41
C TYR A 242 -4.12 -6.53 14.87
N GLN A 243 -4.67 -7.59 15.45
CA GLN A 243 -5.99 -8.09 15.10
C GLN A 243 -6.96 -7.82 16.26
N GLU A 244 -8.02 -7.08 15.98
CA GLU A 244 -9.14 -6.89 16.90
C GLU A 244 -9.94 -8.19 17.06
N GLY A 245 -10.71 -8.30 18.12
CA GLY A 245 -11.55 -9.47 18.34
C GLY A 245 -12.64 -9.63 17.27
N GLU A 246 -12.89 -10.85 16.80
CA GLU A 246 -13.90 -11.17 15.79
C GLU A 246 -15.28 -10.61 16.12
N SER A 247 -15.66 -10.57 17.40
CA SER A 247 -16.95 -9.98 17.83
C SER A 247 -17.05 -8.48 17.57
N SER A 248 -15.92 -7.78 17.44
CA SER A 248 -15.86 -6.35 17.07
C SER A 248 -15.88 -6.16 15.57
N LEU A 249 -15.16 -7.03 14.85
CA LEU A 249 -14.99 -6.93 13.40
C LEU A 249 -16.17 -7.50 12.62
N GLY A 250 -16.79 -8.58 13.11
CA GLY A 250 -17.79 -9.35 12.39
C GLY A 250 -17.20 -10.38 11.41
N TYR A 251 -15.87 -10.53 11.39
CA TYR A 251 -15.14 -11.51 10.59
C TYR A 251 -13.91 -12.02 11.36
N ALA A 252 -13.39 -13.18 10.98
CA ALA A 252 -12.13 -13.74 11.48
C ALA A 252 -10.93 -13.07 10.78
N CYS A 253 -9.77 -13.12 11.44
CA CYS A 253 -8.48 -12.79 10.83
C CYS A 253 -7.59 -14.03 10.86
N ASP A 254 -6.89 -14.33 9.74
CA ASP A 254 -5.99 -15.47 9.64
C ASP A 254 -4.60 -15.15 10.23
N CYS A 255 -3.51 -15.47 9.59
CA CYS A 255 -2.19 -15.40 10.19
C CYS A 255 -1.72 -13.94 10.41
N LEU A 256 -0.77 -13.77 11.32
CA LEU A 256 -0.05 -12.50 11.44
C LEU A 256 1.07 -12.39 10.39
N MET A 257 1.59 -13.56 9.96
CA MET A 257 2.43 -13.72 8.78
C MET A 257 2.20 -15.11 8.19
N GLU A 258 1.86 -15.19 6.92
CA GLU A 258 1.96 -16.41 6.12
C GLU A 258 3.21 -16.32 5.23
N CYS A 259 3.93 -17.42 5.03
CA CYS A 259 5.30 -17.31 4.59
C CYS A 259 5.66 -18.49 3.70
N ASP A 260 5.69 -18.26 2.40
CA ASP A 260 5.97 -19.29 1.39
C ASP A 260 7.28 -19.01 0.63
N ASN A 261 7.93 -20.07 0.18
CA ASN A 261 8.90 -19.95 -0.90
C ASN A 261 8.22 -20.03 -2.26
N ASN A 262 7.49 -21.12 -2.50
CA ASN A 262 6.77 -21.34 -3.75
C ASN A 262 5.77 -22.50 -3.55
N GLY A 263 4.50 -22.24 -3.70
CA GLY A 263 3.43 -23.21 -3.44
C GLY A 263 3.43 -24.46 -4.34
N THR A 264 4.10 -24.40 -5.51
CA THR A 264 4.19 -25.53 -6.44
C THR A 264 5.55 -26.23 -6.44
N ASN A 265 6.60 -25.56 -6.00
CA ASN A 265 7.97 -26.07 -5.94
C ASN A 265 8.74 -25.54 -4.72
N ASN A 266 8.66 -26.23 -3.61
CA ASN A 266 9.32 -25.83 -2.35
C ASN A 266 10.85 -25.59 -2.49
N ALA A 267 11.50 -26.11 -3.54
CA ALA A 267 12.93 -25.94 -3.82
C ALA A 267 13.20 -24.87 -4.89
N ALA A 268 12.20 -24.07 -5.28
CA ALA A 268 12.40 -22.99 -6.25
C ALA A 268 13.44 -21.98 -5.77
N THR A 269 14.21 -21.45 -6.72
CA THR A 269 15.30 -20.49 -6.44
C THR A 269 15.14 -19.23 -7.29
N PRO A 270 15.51 -18.05 -6.73
CA PRO A 270 16.03 -17.82 -5.38
C PRO A 270 15.00 -18.18 -4.30
N VAL A 271 15.49 -18.71 -3.17
CA VAL A 271 14.60 -19.07 -2.04
C VAL A 271 14.12 -17.82 -1.33
N ALA A 272 12.85 -17.77 -0.95
CA ALA A 272 12.34 -16.73 -0.05
C ALA A 272 13.11 -16.79 1.27
N HIS A 273 13.84 -15.70 1.55
CA HIS A 273 14.71 -15.61 2.74
C HIS A 273 14.82 -14.16 3.24
N PRO A 274 13.72 -13.54 3.64
CA PRO A 274 13.77 -12.18 4.16
C PRO A 274 14.42 -12.11 5.54
N THR A 275 14.94 -10.92 5.87
CA THR A 275 15.39 -10.57 7.21
C THR A 275 14.40 -9.61 7.86
N ILE A 276 13.78 -10.00 8.97
CA ILE A 276 12.79 -9.22 9.69
C ILE A 276 13.29 -8.86 11.09
N ALA A 277 13.18 -7.60 11.48
CA ALA A 277 13.64 -7.13 12.78
C ALA A 277 12.66 -6.16 13.45
N ASN A 278 12.55 -6.24 14.77
CA ASN A 278 11.69 -5.38 15.58
C ASN A 278 10.19 -5.49 15.16
N ALA A 279 9.67 -6.70 15.12
CA ALA A 279 8.26 -6.96 14.84
C ALA A 279 7.46 -7.17 16.13
N THR A 280 6.24 -6.64 16.17
CA THR A 280 5.28 -6.88 17.23
C THR A 280 3.98 -7.36 16.58
N LEU A 281 3.67 -8.65 16.77
CA LEU A 281 2.59 -9.37 16.11
C LEU A 281 1.60 -9.82 17.17
N ILE A 282 0.40 -9.24 17.17
CA ILE A 282 -0.63 -9.43 18.18
C ILE A 282 -1.91 -9.94 17.51
N GLY A 283 -2.19 -11.22 17.68
CA GLY A 283 -3.41 -11.87 17.18
C GLY A 283 -4.60 -11.72 18.13
N ASN A 284 -5.76 -12.12 17.63
CA ASN A 284 -7.06 -11.99 18.31
C ASN A 284 -7.54 -13.27 19.05
N GLY A 285 -6.69 -14.29 19.17
CA GLY A 285 -7.01 -15.54 19.86
C GLY A 285 -7.68 -16.61 18.98
N GLY A 286 -7.91 -16.36 17.68
CA GLY A 286 -8.46 -17.34 16.75
C GLY A 286 -7.57 -18.59 16.56
N ASP A 287 -8.07 -19.57 15.81
CA ASP A 287 -7.39 -20.87 15.58
C ASP A 287 -6.22 -20.77 14.58
N ALA A 288 -6.12 -19.70 13.82
CA ALA A 288 -5.03 -19.43 12.89
C ALA A 288 -3.67 -19.29 13.58
N GLN A 289 -2.61 -19.44 12.82
CA GLN A 289 -1.25 -19.33 13.33
C GLN A 289 -0.81 -17.86 13.48
N GLY A 290 0.18 -17.62 14.33
CA GLY A 290 0.85 -16.32 14.41
C GLY A 290 1.75 -16.11 13.21
N VAL A 291 2.84 -16.86 13.14
CA VAL A 291 3.73 -16.93 11.96
C VAL A 291 3.68 -18.36 11.41
N ARG A 292 3.35 -18.50 10.15
CA ARG A 292 3.23 -19.77 9.46
C ARG A 292 4.29 -19.87 8.37
N LEU A 293 5.31 -20.69 8.58
CA LEU A 293 6.38 -20.94 7.61
C LEU A 293 6.09 -22.23 6.86
N ARG A 294 5.93 -22.17 5.54
CA ARG A 294 5.59 -23.33 4.70
C ARG A 294 6.30 -23.29 3.33
N ALA A 295 6.02 -24.26 2.48
CA ALA A 295 6.46 -24.33 1.08
C ALA A 295 7.96 -24.04 0.86
N GLY A 296 8.83 -24.40 1.81
CA GLY A 296 10.28 -24.28 1.68
C GLY A 296 10.87 -22.89 1.99
N THR A 297 10.07 -21.96 2.52
CA THR A 297 10.56 -20.63 2.91
C THR A 297 11.65 -20.69 3.98
N GLN A 298 12.49 -19.68 4.01
CA GLN A 298 13.45 -19.36 5.06
C GLN A 298 13.19 -17.95 5.58
N VAL A 299 13.59 -17.66 6.80
CA VAL A 299 13.48 -16.32 7.39
C VAL A 299 14.47 -16.12 8.51
N GLU A 300 14.97 -14.90 8.66
CA GLU A 300 15.70 -14.44 9.82
C GLU A 300 14.84 -13.49 10.64
N LEU A 301 14.43 -13.91 11.85
CA LEU A 301 13.62 -13.11 12.75
C LEU A 301 14.46 -12.58 13.92
N TYR A 302 14.55 -11.28 14.07
CA TYR A 302 15.28 -10.62 15.15
C TYR A 302 14.36 -9.73 15.98
N ASN A 303 14.48 -9.81 17.30
CA ASN A 303 13.73 -8.96 18.24
C ASN A 303 12.23 -8.90 17.92
N THR A 304 11.60 -10.07 17.82
CA THR A 304 10.21 -10.24 17.40
C THR A 304 9.36 -10.75 18.57
N ILE A 305 8.19 -10.16 18.77
CA ILE A 305 7.17 -10.58 19.71
C ILE A 305 5.99 -11.12 18.91
N ILE A 306 5.58 -12.37 19.19
CA ILE A 306 4.41 -13.02 18.59
C ILE A 306 3.50 -13.45 19.72
N THR A 307 2.25 -13.01 19.72
CA THR A 307 1.29 -13.33 20.79
C THR A 307 -0.15 -13.30 20.29
N GLY A 308 -1.09 -13.80 21.09
CA GLY A 308 -2.52 -13.73 20.81
C GLY A 308 -3.06 -14.81 19.86
N LYS A 309 -2.22 -15.72 19.35
CA LYS A 309 -2.65 -16.91 18.59
C LYS A 309 -2.28 -18.18 19.35
N GLY A 310 -3.11 -19.22 19.22
CA GLY A 310 -2.88 -20.50 19.90
C GLY A 310 -1.59 -21.20 19.47
N LYS A 311 -1.13 -20.95 18.26
CA LYS A 311 0.14 -21.43 17.68
C LYS A 311 0.97 -20.21 17.24
N PRO A 312 1.80 -19.63 18.11
CA PRO A 312 2.52 -18.40 17.77
C PRO A 312 3.43 -18.53 16.55
N LEU A 313 4.07 -19.71 16.35
CA LEU A 313 4.92 -20.00 15.19
C LEU A 313 4.77 -21.47 14.81
N THR A 314 4.59 -21.73 13.52
CA THR A 314 4.56 -23.08 12.93
C THR A 314 5.53 -23.17 11.78
N VAL A 315 6.07 -24.39 11.55
CA VAL A 315 6.91 -24.72 10.41
C VAL A 315 6.29 -25.97 9.78
N GLU A 316 5.88 -25.82 8.52
CA GLU A 316 5.28 -26.89 7.72
C GLU A 316 6.28 -27.32 6.63
N THR A 317 6.41 -28.62 6.39
CA THR A 317 7.38 -29.20 5.46
C THR A 317 6.67 -29.81 4.23
#